data_7644ca694d83e11a1ba46b3ce81502f1
#
_entry.id   7644ca694d83e11a1ba46b3ce81502f1
#
_cell.length_a   1.000
_cell.length_b   1.000
_cell.length_c   1.000
_cell.angle_alpha   90.00
_cell.angle_beta   90.00
_cell.angle_gamma   90.00
#
_symmetry.space_group_name_H-M   'P 1'
#
loop_
_entity.id
_entity.type
_entity.pdbx_description
1 polymer ?
#
loop_
_entity_poly.entity_id
_entity_poly.type
_entity_poly.pdbx_seq_one_letter_code
_entity_poly.pdbx_strand_id
1 'polypeptide(L)'
;DMLSAEMNVSRSGFYAKIKLVTNQAPADYIRTVRLNRALVLLISKKYTVTEVAELTGFSDPKYFREVFKKYYGESPRKFVNSL
;
A
#
# COMPACT_ATOMS: atom_id res chain seq x y z
N ASP A 1 12.97 -2.10 -5.31
CA ASP A 1 11.76 -1.33 -5.56
C ASP A 1 11.57 -1.09 -7.06
N MET A 2 10.47 -1.58 -7.58
CA MET A 2 10.17 -1.49 -9.00
C MET A 2 10.11 -0.05 -9.52
N LEU A 3 9.53 0.85 -8.76
CA LEU A 3 9.46 2.26 -9.16
C LEU A 3 10.83 2.88 -9.31
N SER A 4 11.70 2.63 -8.34
CA SER A 4 13.07 3.17 -8.36
C SER A 4 13.87 2.55 -9.51
N ALA A 5 13.74 1.24 -9.72
CA ALA A 5 14.44 0.54 -10.79
C ALA A 5 14.01 1.02 -12.18
N GLU A 6 12.72 1.20 -12.38
CA GLU A 6 12.18 1.66 -13.66
C GLU A 6 12.60 3.08 -14.00
N MET A 7 12.69 3.93 -13.01
CA MET A 7 13.07 5.32 -13.22
C MET A 7 14.57 5.52 -13.37
N ASN A 8 15.35 4.53 -12.98
CA ASN A 8 16.80 4.55 -13.10
C ASN A 8 17.43 5.84 -12.50
N VAL A 9 16.93 6.26 -11.35
CA VAL A 9 17.43 7.44 -10.64
C VAL A 9 17.99 7.04 -9.28
N SER A 10 18.82 7.89 -8.71
CA SER A 10 19.34 7.66 -7.36
C SER A 10 18.18 7.69 -6.36
N ARG A 11 18.38 7.04 -5.21
CA ARG A 11 17.33 6.97 -4.20
C ARG A 11 16.91 8.35 -3.72
N SER A 12 17.84 9.26 -3.51
CA SER A 12 17.52 10.62 -3.09
C SER A 12 16.78 11.40 -4.17
N GLY A 13 17.16 11.23 -5.43
CA GLY A 13 16.46 11.86 -6.55
C GLY A 13 15.05 11.33 -6.70
N PHE A 14 14.86 10.02 -6.51
CA PHE A 14 13.55 9.41 -6.53
C PHE A 14 12.64 10.01 -5.46
N TYR A 15 13.12 10.14 -4.24
CA TYR A 15 12.35 10.69 -3.14
C TYR A 15 11.95 12.14 -3.38
N ALA A 16 12.88 12.96 -3.88
CA ALA A 16 12.58 14.35 -4.19
C ALA A 16 11.48 14.45 -5.27
N LYS A 17 11.57 13.63 -6.29
CA LYS A 17 10.58 13.61 -7.36
C LYS A 17 9.19 13.20 -6.88
N ILE A 18 9.10 12.18 -6.05
CA ILE A 18 7.84 11.75 -5.47
C ILE A 18 7.19 12.87 -4.67
N LYS A 19 7.97 13.56 -3.83
CA LYS A 19 7.45 14.64 -3.02
C LYS A 19 6.92 15.79 -3.87
N LEU A 20 7.62 16.15 -4.93
CA LEU A 20 7.20 17.22 -5.83
C LEU A 20 5.92 16.88 -6.58
N VAL A 21 5.77 15.64 -7.03
CA VAL A 21 4.62 15.22 -7.83
C VAL A 21 3.38 14.97 -6.97
N THR A 22 3.54 14.31 -5.81
CA THR A 22 2.42 13.86 -5.00
C THR A 22 2.17 14.71 -3.77
N ASN A 23 3.12 15.61 -3.42
CA ASN A 23 3.09 16.38 -2.19
C ASN A 23 3.02 15.48 -0.93
N GLN A 24 3.60 14.29 -1.01
CA GLN A 24 3.67 13.34 0.08
C GLN A 24 5.11 12.97 0.38
N ALA A 25 5.41 12.62 1.64
CA ALA A 25 6.69 12.02 1.97
C ALA A 25 6.81 10.68 1.22
N PRO A 26 8.03 10.28 0.79
CA PRO A 26 8.20 9.04 0.04
C PRO A 26 7.65 7.79 0.74
N ALA A 27 7.82 7.68 2.06
CA ALA A 27 7.30 6.54 2.81
C ALA A 27 5.77 6.50 2.76
N ASP A 28 5.11 7.65 2.85
CA ASP A 28 3.66 7.74 2.78
C ASP A 28 3.16 7.40 1.38
N TYR A 29 3.86 7.81 0.35
CA TYR A 29 3.52 7.48 -1.02
C TYR A 29 3.61 5.97 -1.26
N ILE A 30 4.69 5.33 -0.81
CA ILE A 30 4.86 3.87 -0.94
C ILE A 30 3.75 3.15 -0.19
N ARG A 31 3.40 3.60 1.00
CA ARG A 31 2.30 3.03 1.77
C ARG A 31 0.99 3.13 1.00
N THR A 32 0.71 4.27 0.40
CA THR A 32 -0.50 4.49 -0.39
C THR A 32 -0.56 3.53 -1.58
N VAL A 33 0.55 3.36 -2.30
CA VAL A 33 0.62 2.42 -3.42
C VAL A 33 0.34 0.99 -2.95
N ARG A 34 0.94 0.57 -1.83
CA ARG A 34 0.71 -0.75 -1.27
C ARG A 34 -0.74 -0.96 -0.84
N LEU A 35 -1.35 0.06 -0.22
CA LEU A 35 -2.76 -0.01 0.18
C LEU A 35 -3.69 -0.11 -1.03
N ASN A 36 -3.42 0.63 -2.08
CA ASN A 36 -4.23 0.56 -3.30
C ASN A 36 -4.15 -0.82 -3.95
N ARG A 37 -2.97 -1.44 -3.97
CA ARG A 37 -2.82 -2.82 -4.47
C ARG A 37 -3.56 -3.80 -3.58
N ALA A 38 -3.48 -3.61 -2.25
CA ALA A 38 -4.21 -4.45 -1.31
C ALA A 38 -5.72 -4.36 -1.55
N LEU A 39 -6.22 -3.17 -1.82
CA LEU A 39 -7.64 -2.96 -2.12
C LEU A 39 -8.08 -3.80 -3.32
N VAL A 40 -7.30 -3.78 -4.40
CA VAL A 40 -7.59 -4.57 -5.61
C VAL A 40 -7.61 -6.07 -5.28
N LEU A 41 -6.63 -6.55 -4.51
CA LEU A 41 -6.56 -7.96 -4.13
C LEU A 41 -7.73 -8.37 -3.23
N LEU A 42 -8.15 -7.50 -2.31
CA LEU A 42 -9.30 -7.77 -1.45
C LEU A 42 -10.60 -7.83 -2.25
N ILE A 43 -10.77 -6.96 -3.22
CA ILE A 43 -11.96 -6.95 -4.08
C ILE A 43 -12.05 -8.24 -4.89
N SER A 44 -10.93 -8.82 -5.28
CA SER A 44 -10.92 -10.08 -6.03
C SER A 44 -11.47 -11.27 -5.23
N LYS A 45 -11.46 -11.19 -3.90
CA LYS A 45 -11.90 -12.24 -2.97
C LYS A 45 -11.15 -13.56 -3.13
N LYS A 46 -9.96 -13.53 -3.71
CA LYS A 46 -9.12 -14.72 -3.93
C LYS A 46 -8.13 -14.97 -2.81
N TYR A 47 -7.92 -13.99 -1.92
CA TYR A 47 -6.87 -14.03 -0.90
C TYR A 47 -7.46 -13.67 0.46
N THR A 48 -6.87 -14.25 1.51
CA THR A 48 -7.18 -13.83 2.88
C THR A 48 -6.55 -12.47 3.17
N VAL A 49 -7.01 -11.81 4.22
CA VAL A 49 -6.42 -10.53 4.65
C VAL A 49 -4.92 -10.67 4.93
N THR A 50 -4.53 -11.76 5.59
CA THR A 50 -3.11 -12.03 5.88
C THR A 50 -2.30 -12.20 4.60
N GLU A 51 -2.82 -12.94 3.63
CA GLU A 51 -2.16 -13.12 2.34
C GLU A 51 -2.01 -11.79 1.60
N VAL A 52 -3.04 -10.96 1.62
CA VAL A 52 -2.99 -9.65 0.98
C VAL A 52 -1.91 -8.77 1.62
N ALA A 53 -1.80 -8.79 2.94
CA ALA A 53 -0.74 -8.03 3.62
C ALA A 53 0.65 -8.47 3.15
N GLU A 54 0.88 -9.78 3.08
CA GLU A 54 2.16 -10.33 2.63
C GLU A 54 2.45 -9.98 1.18
N LEU A 55 1.47 -10.15 0.30
CA LEU A 55 1.64 -9.90 -1.14
C LEU A 55 1.89 -8.43 -1.46
N THR A 56 1.43 -7.53 -0.62
CA THR A 56 1.60 -6.10 -0.85
C THR A 56 2.78 -5.49 -0.09
N GLY A 57 3.55 -6.32 0.61
CA GLY A 57 4.78 -5.87 1.25
C GLY A 57 4.64 -5.37 2.68
N PHE A 58 3.51 -5.62 3.34
CA PHE A 58 3.38 -5.36 4.76
C PHE A 58 3.95 -6.52 5.55
N SER A 59 4.93 -6.23 6.41
CA SER A 59 5.61 -7.28 7.18
C SER A 59 4.77 -7.81 8.33
N ASP A 60 3.79 -7.05 8.79
CA ASP A 60 2.94 -7.41 9.93
C ASP A 60 1.46 -7.24 9.54
N PRO A 61 0.68 -8.34 9.52
CA PRO A 61 -0.75 -8.25 9.20
C PRO A 61 -1.53 -7.35 10.15
N LYS A 62 -1.14 -7.29 11.41
CA LYS A 62 -1.79 -6.40 12.37
C LYS A 62 -1.58 -4.94 11.99
N TYR A 63 -0.36 -4.58 11.65
CA TYR A 63 -0.03 -3.23 11.19
C TYR A 63 -0.80 -2.90 9.91
N PHE A 64 -0.87 -3.84 8.97
CA PHE A 64 -1.64 -3.66 7.74
C PHE A 64 -3.10 -3.34 8.05
N ARG A 65 -3.73 -4.09 8.96
CA ARG A 65 -5.14 -3.86 9.30
C ARG A 65 -5.34 -2.49 9.93
N GLU A 66 -4.43 -2.06 10.79
CA GLU A 66 -4.51 -0.74 11.42
C GLU A 66 -4.37 0.40 10.40
N VAL A 67 -3.41 0.29 9.51
CA VAL A 67 -3.17 1.29 8.47
C VAL A 67 -4.33 1.34 7.49
N PHE A 68 -4.85 0.18 7.08
CA PHE A 68 -5.99 0.08 6.18
C PHE A 68 -7.21 0.78 6.79
N LYS A 69 -7.51 0.49 8.04
CA LYS A 69 -8.64 1.10 8.74
C LYS A 69 -8.49 2.62 8.84
N LYS A 70 -7.28 3.07 9.16
CA LYS A 70 -7.00 4.51 9.25
C LYS A 70 -7.18 5.21 7.92
N TYR A 71 -6.79 4.56 6.83
CA TYR A 71 -6.80 5.16 5.50
C TYR A 71 -8.17 5.09 4.84
N TYR A 72 -8.88 3.97 4.98
CA TYR A 72 -10.17 3.74 4.30
C TYR A 72 -11.39 3.82 5.22
N GLY A 73 -11.20 3.98 6.52
CA GLY A 73 -12.28 4.14 7.46
C GLY A 73 -12.86 2.86 8.03
N GLU A 74 -12.48 1.70 7.52
CA GLU A 74 -12.94 0.41 8.06
C GLU A 74 -11.88 -0.66 7.87
N SER A 75 -11.99 -1.75 8.66
CA SER A 75 -11.02 -2.83 8.59
C SER A 75 -11.11 -3.57 7.25
N PRO A 76 -10.02 -4.23 6.80
CA PRO A 76 -10.07 -5.00 5.56
C PRO A 76 -11.15 -6.06 5.55
N ARG A 77 -11.35 -6.76 6.67
CA ARG A 77 -12.37 -7.80 6.78
C ARG A 77 -13.77 -7.23 6.64
N LYS A 78 -14.04 -6.13 7.31
CA LYS A 78 -15.33 -5.45 7.22
C LYS A 78 -15.59 -4.94 5.80
N PHE A 79 -14.55 -4.41 5.17
CA PHE A 79 -14.64 -3.96 3.79
C PHE A 79 -15.03 -5.09 2.85
N VAL A 80 -14.36 -6.24 2.96
CA VAL A 80 -14.66 -7.42 2.12
C VAL A 80 -16.07 -7.93 2.37
N ASN A 81 -16.51 -7.96 3.63
CA ASN A 81 -17.84 -8.46 3.98
C ASN A 81 -18.97 -7.56 3.47
N SER A 82 -18.67 -6.30 3.17
CA SER A 82 -19.69 -5.37 2.65
C SER A 82 -19.74 -5.31 1.11
N LEU A 83 -18.89 -6.07 0.44
CA LEU A 83 -18.88 -6.12 -1.04
C LEU A 83 -20.04 -6.90 -1.60
#